data_b4e9a4feed4aa088b247fe464b613c0a
#
_entry.id   b4e9a4feed4aa088b247fe464b613c0a
#
_cell.length_a   1.000
_cell.length_b   1.000
_cell.length_c   1.000
_cell.angle_alpha   90.00
_cell.angle_beta   90.00
_cell.angle_gamma   90.00
#
_symmetry.space_group_name_H-M   'P 1'
#
loop_
_entity.id
_entity.type
_entity.pdbx_description
1 polymer ?
#
loop_
_entity_poly.entity_id
_entity_poly.type
_entity_poly.pdbx_seq_one_letter_code
_entity_poly.pdbx_strand_id
1 'polypeptide(L)'
;MKKNKLLIGTAIACVALAVLVWFAFSQQSSSALTFSPESRQQSGAKMIESQNILNLSPSEKERLSQQQIVFNEVEKDQLPSKTNFPLLKNAKGMFIKYDPNVIELKKVGDTVKFQMLEYGINRTGKIVEIEPVDQDIVRWTGRFDQGDPNQNFFTITQSQKDHYTIMQIFTEKGNYSAEIKDGVGLVQTMDEGVTDQELHHDHP
;
A
#
# COMPACT_ATOMS: atom_id res chain seq x y z
N MET A 1 -53.53 -53.98 14.51
CA MET A 1 -52.93 -52.67 14.81
C MET A 1 -51.49 -52.83 15.39
N LYS A 2 -50.50 -53.35 14.61
CA LYS A 2 -49.10 -53.51 15.09
C LYS A 2 -48.02 -53.10 14.10
N LYS A 3 -48.39 -52.58 12.92
CA LYS A 3 -47.40 -52.18 11.87
C LYS A 3 -46.97 -50.72 11.84
N ASN A 4 -47.65 -49.81 12.56
CA ASN A 4 -47.37 -48.38 12.48
C ASN A 4 -46.36 -47.87 13.52
N LYS A 5 -45.97 -48.66 14.53
CA LYS A 5 -45.03 -48.26 15.58
C LYS A 5 -43.58 -48.41 15.11
N LEU A 6 -43.27 -49.23 14.11
CA LEU A 6 -41.93 -49.46 13.62
C LEU A 6 -41.47 -48.34 12.66
N LEU A 7 -42.41 -47.73 11.90
CA LEU A 7 -42.13 -46.69 10.96
C LEU A 7 -41.81 -45.34 11.63
N ILE A 8 -42.39 -45.10 12.83
CA ILE A 8 -42.13 -43.84 13.56
C ILE A 8 -40.73 -43.84 14.22
N GLY A 9 -40.27 -45.02 14.66
CA GLY A 9 -38.94 -45.14 15.29
C GLY A 9 -37.78 -44.91 14.31
N THR A 10 -37.91 -45.36 13.07
CA THR A 10 -36.88 -45.15 12.03
C THR A 10 -36.83 -43.73 11.53
N ALA A 11 -37.93 -43.01 11.45
CA ALA A 11 -37.97 -41.60 11.06
C ALA A 11 -37.28 -40.69 12.09
N ILE A 12 -37.45 -40.95 13.40
CA ILE A 12 -36.82 -40.17 14.47
C ILE A 12 -35.31 -40.42 14.50
N ALA A 13 -34.84 -41.64 14.25
CA ALA A 13 -33.41 -41.95 14.21
C ALA A 13 -32.67 -41.26 13.03
N CYS A 14 -33.32 -41.18 11.87
CA CYS A 14 -32.73 -40.47 10.71
C CYS A 14 -32.63 -38.96 10.92
N VAL A 15 -33.60 -38.33 11.58
CA VAL A 15 -33.57 -36.89 11.88
C VAL A 15 -32.46 -36.57 12.90
N ALA A 16 -32.29 -37.42 13.92
CA ALA A 16 -31.23 -37.24 14.92
C ALA A 16 -29.82 -37.35 14.31
N LEU A 17 -29.61 -38.28 13.36
CA LEU A 17 -28.34 -38.42 12.66
C LEU A 17 -28.06 -37.23 11.72
N ALA A 18 -29.08 -36.71 11.04
CA ALA A 18 -28.92 -35.53 10.18
C ALA A 18 -28.54 -34.28 10.98
N VAL A 19 -29.10 -34.10 12.16
CA VAL A 19 -28.77 -32.96 13.05
C VAL A 19 -27.34 -33.08 13.59
N LEU A 20 -26.88 -34.28 13.96
CA LEU A 20 -25.49 -34.47 14.42
C LEU A 20 -24.46 -34.25 13.31
N VAL A 21 -24.75 -34.68 12.08
CA VAL A 21 -23.86 -34.43 10.93
C VAL A 21 -23.84 -32.94 10.59
N TRP A 22 -24.96 -32.24 10.67
CA TRP A 22 -25.03 -30.80 10.43
C TRP A 22 -24.26 -29.99 11.50
N PHE A 23 -24.36 -30.42 12.77
CA PHE A 23 -23.63 -29.80 13.88
C PHE A 23 -22.11 -30.03 13.78
N ALA A 24 -21.68 -31.21 13.32
CA ALA A 24 -20.26 -31.49 13.07
C ALA A 24 -19.72 -30.69 11.88
N PHE A 25 -20.52 -30.45 10.84
CA PHE A 25 -20.12 -29.66 9.67
C PHE A 25 -20.14 -28.14 9.95
N SER A 26 -21.04 -27.68 10.83
CA SER A 26 -21.11 -26.26 11.21
C SER A 26 -19.94 -25.81 12.12
N GLN A 27 -19.25 -26.73 12.78
CA GLN A 27 -18.08 -26.42 13.58
C GLN A 27 -16.78 -26.35 12.76
N GLN A 28 -16.80 -26.80 11.49
CA GLN A 28 -15.59 -26.83 10.65
C GLN A 28 -15.44 -25.60 9.75
N SER A 29 -16.37 -24.65 9.81
CA SER A 29 -16.37 -23.43 8.97
C SER A 29 -16.12 -22.14 9.76
N SER A 30 -15.40 -22.21 10.86
CA SER A 30 -14.97 -21.02 11.62
C SER A 30 -13.48 -21.11 11.96
N SER A 31 -12.65 -21.42 10.95
CA SER A 31 -11.30 -20.86 10.95
C SER A 31 -11.44 -19.40 10.52
N ALA A 32 -12.11 -18.60 11.37
CA ALA A 32 -11.84 -17.20 11.41
C ALA A 32 -10.33 -17.09 11.58
N LEU A 33 -9.65 -16.58 10.56
CA LEU A 33 -8.30 -16.05 10.70
C LEU A 33 -8.42 -14.96 11.77
N THR A 34 -8.33 -15.40 13.02
CA THR A 34 -8.04 -14.51 14.13
C THR A 34 -6.66 -13.97 13.83
N PHE A 35 -6.61 -12.82 13.18
CA PHE A 35 -5.42 -11.99 13.20
C PHE A 35 -5.19 -11.62 14.65
N SER A 36 -4.44 -12.47 15.33
CA SER A 36 -3.87 -12.14 16.62
C SER A 36 -2.88 -11.01 16.35
N PRO A 37 -3.04 -9.82 16.96
CA PRO A 37 -2.07 -8.74 16.81
C PRO A 37 -0.81 -9.01 17.64
N GLU A 38 -0.60 -10.23 18.13
CA GLU A 38 0.52 -10.58 18.98
C GLU A 38 1.55 -11.41 18.21
N SER A 39 2.75 -10.83 18.15
CA SER A 39 4.01 -11.43 17.73
C SER A 39 4.26 -11.63 16.22
N ARG A 40 4.12 -10.60 15.38
CA ARG A 40 5.26 -10.33 14.50
C ARG A 40 6.24 -9.47 15.29
N GLN A 41 6.97 -10.15 16.18
CA GLN A 41 8.27 -9.64 16.64
C GLN A 41 8.98 -9.15 15.39
N GLN A 42 9.31 -7.87 15.39
CA GLN A 42 10.32 -7.27 14.54
C GLN A 42 11.45 -8.31 14.38
N SER A 43 11.38 -9.08 13.31
CA SER A 43 12.55 -9.71 12.77
C SER A 43 13.44 -8.52 12.45
N GLY A 44 14.45 -8.30 13.29
CA GLY A 44 15.41 -7.23 13.15
C GLY A 44 16.25 -7.47 11.90
N ALA A 45 15.62 -7.42 10.73
CA ALA A 45 16.27 -7.17 9.48
C ALA A 45 16.90 -5.80 9.66
N LYS A 46 18.22 -5.79 9.90
CA LYS A 46 19.03 -4.59 9.94
C LYS A 46 18.79 -3.89 8.61
N MET A 47 17.90 -2.91 8.59
CA MET A 47 17.68 -2.07 7.43
C MET A 47 19.05 -1.57 7.00
N ILE A 48 19.46 -1.92 5.78
CA ILE A 48 20.71 -1.41 5.23
C ILE A 48 20.46 0.07 5.00
N GLU A 49 21.05 0.90 5.85
CA GLU A 49 20.99 2.35 5.69
C GLU A 49 21.61 2.69 4.34
N SER A 50 20.87 3.41 3.49
CA SER A 50 21.34 3.74 2.15
C SER A 50 22.62 4.56 2.21
N GLN A 51 23.46 4.45 1.19
CA GLN A 51 24.69 5.25 1.07
C GLN A 51 24.36 6.76 1.09
N ASN A 52 23.22 7.16 0.57
CA ASN A 52 22.76 8.55 0.59
C ASN A 52 22.52 9.02 2.03
N ILE A 53 21.85 8.25 2.85
CA ILE A 53 21.61 8.57 4.26
C ILE A 53 22.93 8.62 5.06
N LEU A 54 23.86 7.70 4.78
CA LEU A 54 25.17 7.69 5.46
C LEU A 54 25.95 8.97 5.22
N ASN A 55 25.81 9.60 4.05
CA ASN A 55 26.53 10.82 3.67
C ASN A 55 25.88 12.12 4.19
N LEU A 56 24.65 12.06 4.74
CA LEU A 56 23.98 13.24 5.29
C LEU A 56 24.61 13.67 6.62
N SER A 57 24.72 14.98 6.82
CA SER A 57 25.10 15.54 8.12
C SER A 57 24.04 15.25 9.19
N PRO A 58 24.39 15.22 10.49
CA PRO A 58 23.42 15.01 11.56
C PRO A 58 22.25 16.00 11.54
N SER A 59 22.51 17.26 11.23
CA SER A 59 21.48 18.31 11.14
C SER A 59 20.52 18.09 9.96
N GLU A 60 21.02 17.60 8.83
CA GLU A 60 20.18 17.25 7.67
C GLU A 60 19.32 16.03 7.96
N LYS A 61 19.90 14.99 8.57
CA LYS A 61 19.14 13.81 9.01
C LYS A 61 17.99 14.19 9.93
N GLU A 62 18.25 15.05 10.92
CA GLU A 62 17.22 15.54 11.83
C GLU A 62 16.13 16.32 11.08
N ARG A 63 16.50 17.29 10.26
CA ARG A 63 15.56 18.08 9.46
C ARG A 63 14.66 17.20 8.57
N LEU A 64 15.26 16.27 7.84
CA LEU A 64 14.52 15.37 6.93
C LEU A 64 13.64 14.37 7.71
N SER A 65 14.10 13.88 8.86
CA SER A 65 13.29 12.99 9.69
C SER A 65 12.02 13.67 10.22
N GLN A 66 12.08 14.99 10.48
CA GLN A 66 10.94 15.79 10.93
C GLN A 66 10.03 16.22 9.77
N GLN A 67 10.50 16.19 8.53
CA GLN A 67 9.69 16.55 7.36
C GLN A 67 8.56 15.54 7.18
N GLN A 68 7.31 16.02 7.17
CA GLN A 68 6.14 15.17 7.00
C GLN A 68 5.68 15.06 5.55
N ILE A 69 5.85 16.14 4.76
CA ILE A 69 5.43 16.17 3.36
C ILE A 69 6.31 15.24 2.55
N VAL A 70 5.68 14.23 1.92
CA VAL A 70 6.39 13.17 1.18
C VAL A 70 6.95 13.71 -0.14
N PHE A 71 6.18 14.51 -0.87
CA PHE A 71 6.56 15.14 -2.13
C PHE A 71 5.91 16.52 -2.28
N ASN A 72 6.45 17.32 -3.19
CA ASN A 72 5.88 18.63 -3.52
C ASN A 72 5.35 18.60 -4.96
N GLU A 73 4.14 19.11 -5.15
CA GLU A 73 3.55 19.40 -6.46
C GLU A 73 4.36 20.51 -7.14
N VAL A 74 4.61 20.38 -8.43
CA VAL A 74 5.35 21.34 -9.22
C VAL A 74 4.74 21.49 -10.61
N GLU A 75 4.93 22.67 -11.22
CA GLU A 75 4.57 22.88 -12.62
C GLU A 75 5.54 22.14 -13.55
N LYS A 76 5.05 21.76 -14.73
CA LYS A 76 5.84 21.01 -15.71
C LYS A 76 7.13 21.72 -16.13
N ASP A 77 7.12 23.04 -16.21
CA ASP A 77 8.26 23.88 -16.55
C ASP A 77 9.34 23.96 -15.46
N GLN A 78 8.98 23.59 -14.23
CA GLN A 78 9.91 23.48 -13.09
C GLN A 78 10.66 22.14 -13.04
N LEU A 79 10.31 21.20 -13.91
CA LEU A 79 11.03 19.93 -14.05
C LEU A 79 12.40 20.16 -14.71
N PRO A 80 13.42 19.34 -14.37
CA PRO A 80 14.69 19.38 -15.05
C PRO A 80 14.51 19.15 -16.56
N SER A 81 15.10 20.02 -17.39
CA SER A 81 14.97 19.95 -18.86
C SER A 81 15.54 18.66 -19.48
N LYS A 82 16.37 17.94 -18.74
CA LYS A 82 16.94 16.64 -19.11
C LYS A 82 16.51 15.58 -18.09
N THR A 83 15.29 15.12 -18.19
CA THR A 83 14.87 13.93 -17.43
C THR A 83 14.99 12.69 -18.30
N ASN A 84 15.64 11.64 -17.80
CA ASN A 84 15.68 10.33 -18.45
C ASN A 84 14.40 9.52 -18.18
N PHE A 85 13.31 10.18 -17.80
CA PHE A 85 12.04 9.54 -17.48
C PHE A 85 11.02 9.78 -18.61
N PRO A 86 10.86 8.82 -19.55
CA PRO A 86 10.01 8.99 -20.73
C PRO A 86 8.55 9.28 -20.39
N LEU A 87 8.06 8.77 -19.26
CA LEU A 87 6.70 8.96 -18.76
C LEU A 87 6.31 10.45 -18.68
N LEU A 88 7.25 11.33 -18.33
CA LEU A 88 6.97 12.75 -18.14
C LEU A 88 6.75 13.54 -19.44
N LYS A 89 7.11 12.99 -20.61
CA LYS A 89 7.07 13.77 -21.86
C LYS A 89 5.66 14.14 -22.32
N ASN A 90 4.74 13.17 -22.29
CA ASN A 90 3.37 13.33 -22.80
C ASN A 90 2.29 13.02 -21.78
N ALA A 91 2.67 12.87 -20.51
CA ALA A 91 1.76 12.44 -19.48
C ALA A 91 0.78 13.54 -19.09
N LYS A 92 -0.43 13.10 -18.77
CA LYS A 92 -1.43 13.86 -18.05
C LYS A 92 -1.32 13.46 -16.59
N GLY A 93 -1.47 14.40 -15.67
CA GLY A 93 -1.39 14.17 -14.24
C GLY A 93 -0.55 15.22 -13.53
N MET A 94 -0.43 15.08 -12.23
CA MET A 94 0.23 16.02 -11.35
C MET A 94 1.73 15.73 -11.28
N PHE A 95 2.56 16.69 -11.67
CA PHE A 95 4.01 16.56 -11.58
C PHE A 95 4.50 16.83 -10.16
N ILE A 96 5.51 16.06 -9.72
CA ILE A 96 6.02 16.14 -8.36
C ILE A 96 7.55 16.13 -8.30
N LYS A 97 8.08 16.77 -7.25
CA LYS A 97 9.45 16.59 -6.76
C LYS A 97 9.45 15.82 -5.47
N TYR A 98 10.34 14.86 -5.35
CA TYR A 98 10.47 13.91 -4.27
C TYR A 98 11.90 13.81 -3.77
N ASP A 99 12.10 13.85 -2.46
CA ASP A 99 13.38 13.54 -1.83
C ASP A 99 13.31 12.15 -1.17
N PRO A 100 14.00 11.13 -1.72
CA PRO A 100 13.97 9.77 -1.21
C PRO A 100 14.44 9.68 0.25
N ASN A 101 15.30 10.58 0.70
CA ASN A 101 15.82 10.57 2.06
C ASN A 101 14.74 10.86 3.11
N VAL A 102 13.66 11.55 2.74
CA VAL A 102 12.53 11.82 3.65
C VAL A 102 11.91 10.53 4.12
N ILE A 103 11.60 9.59 3.21
CA ILE A 103 10.95 8.33 3.59
C ILE A 103 11.95 7.34 4.21
N GLU A 104 13.20 7.34 3.76
CA GLU A 104 14.24 6.45 4.29
C GLU A 104 14.55 6.70 5.77
N LEU A 105 14.36 7.94 6.25
CA LEU A 105 14.55 8.31 7.65
C LEU A 105 13.33 8.05 8.53
N LYS A 106 12.19 7.63 7.95
CA LYS A 106 10.97 7.34 8.71
C LYS A 106 11.02 5.98 9.39
N LYS A 107 10.35 5.94 10.54
CA LYS A 107 10.17 4.74 11.37
C LYS A 107 8.69 4.39 11.45
N VAL A 108 8.39 3.18 11.87
CA VAL A 108 7.02 2.78 12.23
C VAL A 108 6.49 3.71 13.32
N GLY A 109 5.30 4.26 13.10
CA GLY A 109 4.66 5.26 13.96
C GLY A 109 4.87 6.71 13.50
N ASP A 110 5.83 6.99 12.62
CA ASP A 110 6.07 8.33 12.10
C ASP A 110 4.94 8.79 11.18
N THR A 111 4.71 10.09 11.23
CA THR A 111 3.67 10.74 10.44
C THR A 111 4.21 11.17 9.08
N VAL A 112 3.41 10.94 8.04
CA VAL A 112 3.62 11.41 6.68
C VAL A 112 2.39 12.13 6.15
N LYS A 113 2.59 13.06 5.22
CA LYS A 113 1.52 13.89 4.66
C LYS A 113 1.58 13.88 3.13
N PHE A 114 0.45 13.59 2.52
CA PHE A 114 0.24 13.65 1.08
C PHE A 114 -0.59 14.88 0.74
N GLN A 115 -0.03 15.77 -0.08
CA GLN A 115 -0.71 16.93 -0.60
C GLN A 115 -0.79 16.80 -2.13
N MET A 116 -1.96 16.46 -2.63
CA MET A 116 -2.29 16.35 -4.05
C MET A 116 -3.48 17.29 -4.32
N LEU A 117 -3.18 18.59 -4.40
CA LEU A 117 -4.20 19.63 -4.41
C LEU A 117 -5.03 19.59 -5.69
N GLU A 118 -4.42 19.20 -6.83
CA GLU A 118 -5.11 18.97 -8.09
C GLU A 118 -6.26 17.94 -7.94
N TYR A 119 -6.05 16.91 -7.13
CA TYR A 119 -7.06 15.88 -6.84
C TYR A 119 -7.88 16.16 -5.57
N GLY A 120 -7.69 17.32 -4.94
CA GLY A 120 -8.39 17.68 -3.70
C GLY A 120 -8.02 16.79 -2.51
N ILE A 121 -6.84 16.19 -2.52
CA ILE A 121 -6.31 15.33 -1.46
C ILE A 121 -5.34 16.12 -0.59
N ASN A 122 -5.62 16.14 0.72
CA ASN A 122 -4.71 16.63 1.74
C ASN A 122 -4.87 15.71 2.96
N ARG A 123 -4.03 14.68 3.05
CA ARG A 123 -4.16 13.59 4.01
C ARG A 123 -2.89 13.41 4.81
N THR A 124 -3.08 13.14 6.08
CA THR A 124 -2.04 12.74 7.02
C THR A 124 -2.24 11.28 7.37
N GLY A 125 -1.15 10.55 7.48
CA GLY A 125 -1.18 9.14 7.87
C GLY A 125 0.07 8.73 8.63
N LYS A 126 0.04 7.53 9.19
CA LYS A 126 1.15 6.95 9.95
C LYS A 126 1.70 5.71 9.24
N ILE A 127 3.01 5.58 9.26
CA ILE A 127 3.67 4.36 8.81
C ILE A 127 3.38 3.26 9.83
N VAL A 128 2.85 2.14 9.36
CA VAL A 128 2.50 0.98 10.19
C VAL A 128 3.44 -0.19 9.98
N GLU A 129 4.14 -0.23 8.84
CA GLU A 129 5.05 -1.32 8.51
C GLU A 129 6.18 -0.81 7.60
N ILE A 130 7.38 -1.36 7.80
CA ILE A 130 8.53 -1.16 6.92
C ILE A 130 9.11 -2.54 6.63
N GLU A 131 9.15 -2.89 5.35
CA GLU A 131 9.52 -4.22 4.86
C GLU A 131 10.67 -4.13 3.86
N PRO A 132 11.81 -4.80 4.08
CA PRO A 132 12.78 -5.04 3.03
C PRO A 132 12.18 -6.06 2.06
N VAL A 133 11.92 -5.62 0.82
CA VAL A 133 11.35 -6.48 -0.24
C VAL A 133 12.46 -7.23 -0.96
N ASP A 134 13.60 -6.57 -1.17
CA ASP A 134 14.82 -7.13 -1.75
C ASP A 134 16.05 -6.39 -1.19
N GLN A 135 17.24 -6.73 -1.64
CA GLN A 135 18.51 -6.21 -1.11
C GLN A 135 18.58 -4.68 -1.10
N ASP A 136 18.03 -4.02 -2.11
CA ASP A 136 18.02 -2.56 -2.29
C ASP A 136 16.62 -1.97 -2.47
N ILE A 137 15.58 -2.77 -2.19
CA ILE A 137 14.18 -2.37 -2.29
C ILE A 137 13.51 -2.43 -0.92
N VAL A 138 12.96 -1.30 -0.48
CA VAL A 138 12.23 -1.18 0.77
C VAL A 138 10.81 -0.70 0.48
N ARG A 139 9.86 -1.25 1.22
CA ARG A 139 8.45 -0.84 1.19
C ARG A 139 8.04 -0.28 2.55
N TRP A 140 7.42 0.88 2.51
CA TRP A 140 6.71 1.49 3.63
C TRP A 140 5.21 1.37 3.38
N THR A 141 4.50 0.82 4.33
CA THR A 141 3.04 0.76 4.33
C THR A 141 2.52 1.68 5.43
N GLY A 142 1.49 2.45 5.13
CA GLY A 142 0.88 3.34 6.10
C GLY A 142 -0.63 3.44 5.95
N ARG A 143 -1.27 4.01 6.97
CA ARG A 143 -2.71 4.23 7.01
C ARG A 143 -3.00 5.69 7.26
N PHE A 144 -4.01 6.22 6.58
CA PHE A 144 -4.47 7.58 6.82
C PHE A 144 -5.23 7.68 8.14
N ASP A 145 -5.15 8.85 8.78
CA ASP A 145 -5.78 9.11 10.08
C ASP A 145 -7.32 9.19 9.97
N GLN A 146 -7.85 9.32 8.76
CA GLN A 146 -9.29 9.46 8.48
C GLN A 146 -9.76 8.40 7.50
N GLY A 147 -11.02 8.00 7.64
CA GLY A 147 -11.67 7.01 6.78
C GLY A 147 -11.50 5.57 7.26
N ASP A 148 -12.07 4.62 6.51
CA ASP A 148 -11.92 3.20 6.77
C ASP A 148 -10.46 2.78 6.52
N PRO A 149 -9.75 2.22 7.49
CA PRO A 149 -8.35 1.83 7.35
C PRO A 149 -8.09 0.76 6.29
N ASN A 150 -9.12 0.05 5.83
CA ASN A 150 -9.01 -0.93 4.74
C ASN A 150 -9.10 -0.29 3.35
N GLN A 151 -9.61 0.93 3.27
CA GLN A 151 -9.77 1.68 2.02
C GLN A 151 -8.90 2.93 1.97
N ASN A 152 -8.38 3.38 3.12
CA ASN A 152 -7.58 4.60 3.25
C ASN A 152 -6.17 4.24 3.75
N PHE A 153 -5.30 3.89 2.81
CA PHE A 153 -3.92 3.51 3.08
C PHE A 153 -2.99 3.92 1.93
N PHE A 154 -1.71 3.79 2.16
CA PHE A 154 -0.71 4.02 1.13
C PHE A 154 0.42 3.01 1.23
N THR A 155 1.09 2.80 0.10
CA THR A 155 2.37 2.10 0.04
C THR A 155 3.38 2.96 -0.70
N ILE A 156 4.64 2.92 -0.26
CA ILE A 156 5.78 3.53 -0.93
C ILE A 156 6.82 2.43 -1.10
N THR A 157 7.17 2.11 -2.31
CA THR A 157 8.21 1.11 -2.62
C THR A 157 9.34 1.81 -3.35
N GLN A 158 10.54 1.76 -2.79
CA GLN A 158 11.71 2.48 -3.30
C GLN A 158 12.86 1.52 -3.56
N SER A 159 13.42 1.58 -4.77
CA SER A 159 14.73 1.03 -5.12
C SER A 159 15.79 2.11 -4.94
N GLN A 160 16.69 1.88 -3.99
CA GLN A 160 17.80 2.80 -3.73
C GLN A 160 18.81 2.81 -4.88
N LYS A 161 19.11 1.63 -5.41
CA LYS A 161 20.05 1.43 -6.51
C LYS A 161 19.58 2.09 -7.81
N ASP A 162 18.29 1.95 -8.12
CA ASP A 162 17.73 2.44 -9.37
C ASP A 162 17.22 3.88 -9.27
N HIS A 163 17.26 4.50 -8.07
CA HIS A 163 16.66 5.82 -7.81
C HIS A 163 15.20 5.90 -8.28
N TYR A 164 14.47 4.81 -8.06
CA TYR A 164 13.10 4.64 -8.53
C TYR A 164 12.14 4.39 -7.38
N THR A 165 11.01 5.07 -7.40
CA THR A 165 10.00 4.95 -6.35
C THR A 165 8.62 4.83 -6.98
N ILE A 166 7.83 3.88 -6.49
CA ILE A 166 6.40 3.74 -6.79
C ILE A 166 5.62 4.01 -5.51
N MET A 167 4.61 4.86 -5.61
CA MET A 167 3.64 5.05 -4.53
C MET A 167 2.26 4.64 -5.01
N GLN A 168 1.50 3.99 -4.12
CA GLN A 168 0.09 3.71 -4.30
C GLN A 168 -0.67 4.36 -3.15
N ILE A 169 -1.67 5.15 -3.48
CA ILE A 169 -2.42 5.97 -2.52
C ILE A 169 -3.89 5.66 -2.73
N PHE A 170 -4.51 5.05 -1.73
CA PHE A 170 -5.91 4.64 -1.74
C PHE A 170 -6.71 5.53 -0.79
N THR A 171 -7.76 6.15 -1.29
CA THR A 171 -8.63 7.03 -0.52
C THR A 171 -10.08 6.83 -0.95
N GLU A 172 -11.02 7.32 -0.15
CA GLU A 172 -12.44 7.34 -0.53
C GLU A 172 -12.75 8.24 -1.75
N LYS A 173 -11.80 9.09 -2.17
CA LYS A 173 -11.94 9.96 -3.35
C LYS A 173 -11.40 9.34 -4.63
N GLY A 174 -10.64 8.26 -4.52
CA GLY A 174 -10.04 7.56 -5.64
C GLY A 174 -8.70 6.91 -5.28
N ASN A 175 -8.18 6.18 -6.23
CA ASN A 175 -6.92 5.48 -6.14
C ASN A 175 -5.90 6.15 -7.07
N TYR A 176 -4.71 6.40 -6.56
CA TYR A 176 -3.67 7.13 -7.26
C TYR A 176 -2.38 6.32 -7.25
N SER A 177 -1.63 6.43 -8.34
CA SER A 177 -0.25 5.96 -8.41
C SER A 177 0.69 7.12 -8.67
N ALA A 178 1.87 7.07 -8.06
CA ALA A 178 2.97 7.97 -8.39
C ALA A 178 4.16 7.13 -8.84
N GLU A 179 4.73 7.48 -9.98
CA GLU A 179 5.99 6.92 -10.45
C GLU A 179 7.05 8.01 -10.46
N ILE A 180 8.19 7.72 -9.85
CA ILE A 180 9.24 8.69 -9.59
C ILE A 180 10.59 8.10 -10.02
N LYS A 181 11.35 8.87 -10.77
CA LYS A 181 12.71 8.55 -11.18
C LYS A 181 13.62 9.75 -10.93
N ASP A 182 14.76 9.51 -10.26
CA ASP A 182 15.75 10.54 -9.96
C ASP A 182 15.14 11.81 -9.29
N GLY A 183 14.17 11.60 -8.39
CA GLY A 183 13.55 12.66 -7.59
C GLY A 183 12.47 13.47 -8.31
N VAL A 184 12.08 13.11 -9.53
CA VAL A 184 10.95 13.72 -10.26
C VAL A 184 9.96 12.67 -10.69
N GLY A 185 8.67 13.00 -10.66
CA GLY A 185 7.65 12.02 -10.94
C GLY A 185 6.32 12.59 -11.38
N LEU A 186 5.39 11.68 -11.56
CA LEU A 186 4.03 11.93 -11.99
C LEU A 186 3.07 11.17 -11.10
N VAL A 187 2.04 11.84 -10.62
CA VAL A 187 0.87 11.24 -9.96
C VAL A 187 -0.27 11.19 -10.96
N GLN A 188 -0.91 10.01 -11.07
CA GLN A 188 -2.06 9.77 -11.93
C GLN A 188 -3.14 9.03 -11.15
N THR A 189 -4.40 9.13 -11.59
CA THR A 189 -5.42 8.18 -11.15
C THR A 189 -5.10 6.80 -11.70
N MET A 190 -5.36 5.74 -10.94
CA MET A 190 -5.07 4.38 -11.42
C MET A 190 -5.92 3.99 -12.63
N ASP A 191 -7.12 4.56 -12.75
CA ASP A 191 -8.02 4.32 -13.88
C ASP A 191 -7.48 4.92 -15.20
N GLU A 192 -6.83 6.08 -15.13
CA GLU A 192 -6.21 6.72 -16.30
C GLU A 192 -4.96 5.96 -16.79
N GLY A 193 -4.18 5.38 -15.87
CA GLY A 193 -2.98 4.61 -16.21
C GLY A 193 -3.28 3.31 -16.99
N VAL A 194 -4.45 2.72 -16.77
CA VAL A 194 -4.87 1.49 -17.47
C VAL A 194 -5.30 1.78 -18.90
N THR A 195 -5.99 2.89 -19.14
CA THR A 195 -6.50 3.25 -20.48
C THR A 195 -5.40 3.60 -21.47
N ASP A 196 -4.30 4.21 -21.04
CA ASP A 196 -3.20 4.56 -21.93
C ASP A 196 -2.34 3.36 -22.33
N GLN A 197 -2.31 2.29 -21.54
CA GLN A 197 -1.59 1.05 -21.87
C GLN A 197 -2.39 0.13 -22.82
N GLU A 198 -3.72 0.13 -22.76
CA GLU A 198 -4.56 -0.69 -23.64
C GLU A 198 -4.63 -0.16 -25.08
N LEU A 199 -4.40 1.14 -25.29
CA LEU A 199 -4.46 1.76 -26.61
C LEU A 199 -3.22 1.52 -27.49
N HIS A 200 -2.15 0.92 -26.97
CA HIS A 200 -0.91 0.65 -27.70
C HIS A 200 -0.69 -0.83 -28.08
N HIS A 201 -1.67 -1.70 -27.86
CA HIS A 201 -1.67 -3.04 -28.45
C HIS A 201 -2.36 -3.04 -29.82
N ASP A 202 -1.81 -2.31 -30.78
CA ASP A 202 -2.06 -2.58 -32.19
C ASP A 202 -1.40 -3.92 -32.54
N HIS A 203 -2.23 -4.92 -32.73
CA HIS A 203 -1.81 -6.20 -33.30
C HIS A 203 -1.36 -6.00 -34.74
N PRO A 204 -0.27 -6.65 -35.17
CA PRO A 204 0.16 -6.71 -36.58
C PRO A 204 -0.79 -7.53 -37.43
#